data_9be5f52ac8aedd4a46c113067e1f9b27
#
_entry.id   9be5f52ac8aedd4a46c113067e1f9b27
#
_cell.length_a   1.000
_cell.length_b   1.000
_cell.length_c   1.000
_cell.angle_alpha   90.00
_cell.angle_beta   90.00
_cell.angle_gamma   90.00
#
_symmetry.space_group_name_H-M   'P 1'
#
loop_
_entity.id
_entity.type
_entity.pdbx_description
1 polymer ?
#
loop_
_entity_poly.entity_id
_entity_poly.type
_entity_poly.pdbx_seq_one_letter_code
_entity_poly.pdbx_strand_id
1 'polypeptide(L)'
;LNPSSAASDVYKRQAVDSMRTELNMINMNGKVVIGEGTLDEAPLLYTGELLGSKNGPEFDIAVDPVEGTNFVANNLPGAIAVIAIGEKGNLFNAPETYMNKIATGKIDRGLIDLDYSLEKNIKNLSKFKNKDISLLTVCILDRPRHKKIIDELKDLKVNIKLITDGDVLGALFVSDPKYNVDMFLGIGGGPEGVLAASALDAYDCHFQGRFIFDNEKDITEAKLIGINDLNKKYELNEIVKGDSIFCASGITSSEVLNGISIESDKFVSETLVTHKSSTVSYTHLTLPTTD
;
A
#
# COMPACT_ATOMS: atom_id res chain seq x y z
N LEU A 1 26.01 1.00 -12.59
CA LEU A 1 24.97 0.66 -11.61
C LEU A 1 25.52 0.87 -10.22
N ASN A 2 24.83 1.66 -9.41
CA ASN A 2 25.17 1.83 -8.01
C ASN A 2 25.05 0.44 -7.32
N PRO A 3 26.03 -0.02 -6.52
CA PRO A 3 25.98 -1.36 -5.89
C PRO A 3 24.68 -1.62 -5.10
N SER A 4 24.07 -0.59 -4.54
CA SER A 4 22.80 -0.68 -3.83
C SER A 4 21.61 -1.00 -4.75
N SER A 5 21.58 -0.49 -5.98
CA SER A 5 20.47 -0.78 -6.93
C SER A 5 20.55 -2.22 -7.44
N ALA A 6 21.76 -2.72 -7.75
CA ALA A 6 21.92 -4.10 -8.19
C ALA A 6 21.53 -5.11 -7.09
N ALA A 7 21.83 -4.81 -5.82
CA ALA A 7 21.43 -5.66 -4.70
C ALA A 7 19.90 -5.66 -4.53
N SER A 8 19.25 -4.49 -4.61
CA SER A 8 17.78 -4.41 -4.50
C SER A 8 17.07 -5.20 -5.60
N ASP A 9 17.58 -5.15 -6.83
CA ASP A 9 17.03 -5.91 -7.96
C ASP A 9 17.15 -7.44 -7.75
N VAL A 10 18.24 -7.92 -7.15
CA VAL A 10 18.43 -9.34 -6.83
C VAL A 10 17.41 -9.78 -5.77
N TYR A 11 17.27 -9.04 -4.68
CA TYR A 11 16.31 -9.36 -3.61
C TYR A 11 14.88 -9.33 -4.11
N LYS A 12 14.55 -8.36 -4.94
CA LYS A 12 13.21 -8.25 -5.55
C LYS A 12 12.88 -9.46 -6.42
N ARG A 13 13.82 -9.90 -7.28
CA ARG A 13 13.63 -11.10 -8.12
C ARG A 13 13.45 -12.36 -7.27
N GLN A 14 14.21 -12.54 -6.22
CA GLN A 14 14.06 -13.68 -5.30
C GLN A 14 12.68 -13.68 -4.61
N ALA A 15 12.23 -12.53 -4.15
CA ALA A 15 10.89 -12.38 -3.56
C ALA A 15 9.78 -12.71 -4.57
N VAL A 16 9.90 -12.22 -5.81
CA VAL A 16 8.98 -12.51 -6.92
C VAL A 16 8.92 -14.02 -7.20
N ASP A 17 10.07 -14.68 -7.35
CA ASP A 17 10.12 -16.11 -7.67
C ASP A 17 9.53 -16.97 -6.54
N SER A 18 9.79 -16.61 -5.30
CA SER A 18 9.22 -17.28 -4.12
C SER A 18 7.71 -17.09 -4.07
N MET A 19 7.21 -15.86 -4.18
CA MET A 19 5.77 -15.58 -4.20
C MET A 19 5.06 -16.31 -5.35
N ARG A 20 5.63 -16.28 -6.56
CA ARG A 20 5.05 -16.99 -7.72
C ARG A 20 4.97 -18.48 -7.47
N THR A 21 6.00 -19.07 -6.90
CA THR A 21 6.05 -20.49 -6.59
C THR A 21 4.93 -20.88 -5.62
N GLU A 22 4.82 -20.17 -4.50
CA GLU A 22 3.80 -20.44 -3.49
C GLU A 22 2.38 -20.17 -4.00
N LEU A 23 2.15 -19.05 -4.70
CA LEU A 23 0.85 -18.73 -5.25
C LEU A 23 0.37 -19.78 -6.28
N ASN A 24 1.27 -20.35 -7.06
CA ASN A 24 0.94 -21.37 -8.04
C ASN A 24 0.52 -22.73 -7.43
N MET A 25 0.80 -22.95 -6.14
CA MET A 25 0.31 -24.13 -5.41
C MET A 25 -1.12 -23.98 -4.89
N ILE A 26 -1.66 -22.76 -4.88
CA ILE A 26 -3.01 -22.48 -4.39
C ILE A 26 -4.06 -22.88 -5.46
N ASN A 27 -5.14 -23.53 -5.03
CA ASN A 27 -6.25 -23.87 -5.91
C ASN A 27 -7.10 -22.65 -6.24
N MET A 28 -6.61 -21.82 -7.14
CA MET A 28 -7.27 -20.61 -7.63
C MET A 28 -6.96 -20.38 -9.12
N ASN A 29 -7.74 -19.50 -9.74
CA ASN A 29 -7.46 -18.86 -11.02
C ASN A 29 -7.29 -17.36 -10.75
N GLY A 30 -6.11 -17.01 -10.26
CA GLY A 30 -5.76 -15.63 -9.88
C GLY A 30 -5.21 -14.84 -11.06
N LYS A 31 -5.64 -13.58 -11.21
CA LYS A 31 -5.07 -12.65 -12.17
C LYS A 31 -4.43 -11.47 -11.44
N VAL A 32 -3.17 -11.22 -11.73
CA VAL A 32 -2.49 -10.02 -11.22
C VAL A 32 -3.10 -8.78 -11.87
N VAL A 33 -3.73 -7.93 -11.08
CA VAL A 33 -4.30 -6.63 -11.52
C VAL A 33 -3.41 -5.46 -11.11
N ILE A 34 -2.61 -5.63 -10.07
CA ILE A 34 -1.52 -4.74 -9.64
C ILE A 34 -0.30 -5.62 -9.42
N GLY A 35 0.81 -5.31 -10.07
CA GLY A 35 2.04 -6.08 -9.99
C GLY A 35 3.26 -5.23 -10.29
N GLU A 36 4.36 -5.88 -10.59
CA GLU A 36 5.65 -5.25 -10.87
C GLU A 36 5.98 -5.32 -12.36
N GLY A 37 6.01 -4.14 -12.98
CA GLY A 37 6.39 -4.02 -14.39
C GLY A 37 5.33 -4.48 -15.39
N THR A 38 5.74 -4.51 -16.66
CA THR A 38 4.91 -4.91 -17.79
C THR A 38 5.28 -6.31 -18.29
N LEU A 39 4.46 -6.88 -19.17
CA LEU A 39 4.64 -8.22 -19.77
C LEU A 39 6.05 -8.46 -20.32
N ASP A 40 6.70 -7.42 -20.84
CA ASP A 40 8.03 -7.51 -21.49
C ASP A 40 9.21 -7.48 -20.49
N GLU A 41 8.94 -7.24 -19.22
CA GLU A 41 9.95 -7.14 -18.15
C GLU A 41 10.03 -8.40 -17.26
N ALA A 42 9.58 -9.56 -17.78
CA ALA A 42 9.71 -10.83 -17.04
C ALA A 42 11.17 -11.03 -16.51
N PRO A 43 11.35 -11.41 -15.22
CA PRO A 43 10.57 -12.38 -14.45
C PRO A 43 9.68 -11.82 -13.32
N LEU A 44 9.27 -10.57 -13.36
CA LEU A 44 8.45 -9.93 -12.32
C LEU A 44 7.01 -10.46 -12.33
N LEU A 45 6.27 -10.30 -11.22
CA LEU A 45 4.83 -10.56 -11.13
C LEU A 45 4.11 -9.41 -11.86
N TYR A 46 3.96 -9.53 -13.17
CA TYR A 46 3.47 -8.45 -14.03
C TYR A 46 1.94 -8.38 -14.08
N THR A 47 1.41 -7.21 -14.33
CA THR A 47 -0.03 -7.01 -14.52
C THR A 47 -0.57 -7.85 -15.68
N GLY A 48 -1.55 -8.70 -15.40
CA GLY A 48 -2.12 -9.66 -16.34
C GLY A 48 -1.61 -11.09 -16.19
N GLU A 49 -0.56 -11.35 -15.39
CA GLU A 49 -0.07 -12.71 -15.11
C GLU A 49 -1.14 -13.54 -14.42
N LEU A 50 -1.26 -14.82 -14.83
CA LEU A 50 -2.18 -15.79 -14.24
C LEU A 50 -1.45 -16.70 -13.28
N LEU A 51 -1.91 -16.72 -12.03
CA LEU A 51 -1.33 -17.46 -10.92
C LEU A 51 -2.33 -18.47 -10.35
N GLY A 52 -1.79 -19.47 -9.66
CA GLY A 52 -2.58 -20.56 -9.08
C GLY A 52 -2.69 -21.78 -10.00
N SER A 53 -3.42 -22.79 -9.55
CA SER A 53 -3.64 -24.03 -10.30
C SER A 53 -4.45 -23.85 -11.59
N LYS A 54 -5.03 -22.66 -11.79
CA LYS A 54 -5.91 -22.26 -12.93
C LYS A 54 -7.23 -23.03 -13.01
N ASN A 55 -7.58 -23.80 -11.98
CA ASN A 55 -8.79 -24.62 -11.92
C ASN A 55 -9.71 -24.24 -10.75
N GLY A 56 -9.33 -23.27 -9.93
CA GLY A 56 -10.07 -22.81 -8.76
C GLY A 56 -10.97 -21.61 -9.04
N PRO A 57 -11.51 -20.99 -7.99
CA PRO A 57 -12.25 -19.73 -8.10
C PRO A 57 -11.38 -18.61 -8.67
N GLU A 58 -12.04 -17.65 -9.34
CA GLU A 58 -11.37 -16.50 -9.97
C GLU A 58 -11.13 -15.40 -8.96
N PHE A 59 -9.87 -14.91 -8.91
CA PHE A 59 -9.46 -13.82 -8.03
C PHE A 59 -8.65 -12.74 -8.77
N ASP A 60 -8.78 -11.51 -8.29
CA ASP A 60 -7.83 -10.44 -8.56
C ASP A 60 -6.72 -10.47 -7.51
N ILE A 61 -5.49 -10.21 -7.94
CA ILE A 61 -4.29 -10.17 -7.09
C ILE A 61 -3.62 -8.81 -7.27
N ALA A 62 -3.40 -8.10 -6.17
CA ALA A 62 -2.53 -6.93 -6.12
C ALA A 62 -1.30 -7.29 -5.28
N VAL A 63 -0.09 -7.03 -5.78
CA VAL A 63 1.13 -7.48 -5.13
C VAL A 63 2.27 -6.49 -5.31
N ASP A 64 3.04 -6.26 -4.24
CA ASP A 64 4.39 -5.70 -4.28
C ASP A 64 5.30 -6.61 -3.42
N PRO A 65 6.17 -7.39 -4.06
CA PRO A 65 7.06 -8.31 -3.36
C PRO A 65 8.06 -7.63 -2.43
N VAL A 66 8.41 -6.37 -2.67
CA VAL A 66 9.32 -5.57 -1.83
C VAL A 66 8.93 -4.10 -1.88
N GLU A 67 7.91 -3.73 -1.12
CA GLU A 67 7.61 -2.32 -0.87
C GLU A 67 8.69 -1.72 0.03
N GLY A 68 9.23 -0.57 -0.39
CA GLY A 68 10.35 0.05 0.30
C GLY A 68 11.70 -0.57 -0.08
N THR A 69 11.97 -0.77 -1.37
CA THR A 69 13.26 -1.30 -1.88
C THR A 69 14.46 -0.51 -1.37
N ASN A 70 14.33 0.80 -1.18
CA ASN A 70 15.34 1.66 -0.56
C ASN A 70 15.67 1.23 0.88
N PHE A 71 14.68 0.78 1.63
CA PHE A 71 14.89 0.31 3.00
C PHE A 71 15.73 -0.95 3.03
N VAL A 72 15.42 -1.91 2.14
CA VAL A 72 16.23 -3.14 2.02
C VAL A 72 17.66 -2.83 1.59
N ALA A 73 17.82 -2.02 0.53
CA ALA A 73 19.12 -1.68 -0.02
C ALA A 73 20.05 -0.97 0.97
N ASN A 74 19.50 -0.22 1.93
CA ASN A 74 20.25 0.56 2.90
C ASN A 74 20.13 0.02 4.34
N ASN A 75 19.56 -1.17 4.51
CA ASN A 75 19.27 -1.78 5.82
C ASN A 75 18.54 -0.84 6.77
N LEU A 76 17.51 -0.14 6.24
CA LEU A 76 16.65 0.77 6.97
C LEU A 76 15.34 0.06 7.38
N PRO A 77 14.67 0.51 8.44
CA PRO A 77 13.41 -0.05 8.88
C PRO A 77 12.26 0.31 7.94
N GLY A 78 11.31 -0.62 7.76
CA GLY A 78 10.03 -0.31 7.09
C GLY A 78 9.77 -1.04 5.77
N ALA A 79 10.67 -1.91 5.31
CA ALA A 79 10.39 -2.73 4.13
C ALA A 79 9.43 -3.87 4.45
N ILE A 80 8.44 -4.06 3.59
CA ILE A 80 7.42 -5.11 3.70
C ILE A 80 7.20 -5.80 2.35
N ALA A 81 6.77 -7.05 2.38
CA ALA A 81 6.20 -7.74 1.23
C ALA A 81 4.68 -7.73 1.37
N VAL A 82 3.95 -7.30 0.35
CA VAL A 82 2.50 -7.14 0.44
C VAL A 82 1.76 -7.84 -0.70
N ILE A 83 0.59 -8.38 -0.35
CA ILE A 83 -0.35 -8.95 -1.30
C ILE A 83 -1.78 -8.68 -0.84
N ALA A 84 -2.66 -8.32 -1.79
CA ALA A 84 -4.09 -8.31 -1.60
C ALA A 84 -4.75 -9.25 -2.60
N ILE A 85 -5.76 -10.00 -2.15
CA ILE A 85 -6.53 -10.94 -2.98
C ILE A 85 -8.01 -10.66 -2.74
N GLY A 86 -8.75 -10.43 -3.82
CA GLY A 86 -10.20 -10.26 -3.80
C GLY A 86 -10.85 -11.11 -4.88
N GLU A 87 -12.17 -11.35 -4.79
CA GLU A 87 -12.89 -11.96 -5.90
C GLU A 87 -12.69 -11.15 -7.18
N LYS A 88 -12.75 -11.80 -8.33
CA LYS A 88 -12.58 -11.18 -9.65
C LYS A 88 -13.45 -9.93 -9.82
N GLY A 89 -12.83 -8.80 -10.15
CA GLY A 89 -13.46 -7.49 -10.31
C GLY A 89 -13.56 -6.69 -9.03
N ASN A 90 -13.07 -7.21 -7.89
CA ASN A 90 -13.11 -6.52 -6.60
C ASN A 90 -11.91 -5.59 -6.36
N LEU A 91 -10.76 -5.85 -6.96
CA LEU A 91 -9.61 -4.96 -6.85
C LEU A 91 -9.52 -4.06 -8.10
N PHE A 92 -9.29 -2.77 -7.85
CA PHE A 92 -9.18 -1.79 -8.93
C PHE A 92 -7.89 -2.02 -9.73
N ASN A 93 -8.03 -2.13 -11.05
CA ASN A 93 -6.89 -2.18 -11.96
C ASN A 93 -6.37 -0.74 -12.17
N ALA A 94 -5.36 -0.34 -11.41
CA ALA A 94 -4.79 1.00 -11.47
C ALA A 94 -3.76 1.13 -12.59
N PRO A 95 -3.70 2.28 -13.26
CA PRO A 95 -2.62 2.57 -14.20
C PRO A 95 -1.31 2.81 -13.46
N GLU A 96 -0.18 2.58 -14.15
CA GLU A 96 1.18 2.85 -13.68
C GLU A 96 1.47 4.36 -13.68
N THR A 97 0.74 5.11 -12.83
CA THR A 97 0.88 6.55 -12.69
C THR A 97 0.79 6.96 -11.22
N TYR A 98 1.01 8.24 -10.93
CA TYR A 98 0.84 8.76 -9.59
C TYR A 98 -0.63 8.88 -9.18
N MET A 99 -0.86 8.81 -7.88
CA MET A 99 -2.14 9.04 -7.24
C MET A 99 -1.96 10.02 -6.08
N ASN A 100 -2.79 11.06 -6.04
CA ASN A 100 -2.98 11.88 -4.84
C ASN A 100 -3.87 11.11 -3.87
N LYS A 101 -3.41 10.93 -2.64
CA LYS A 101 -4.02 10.05 -1.63
C LYS A 101 -4.24 10.79 -0.32
N ILE A 102 -5.34 10.47 0.35
CA ILE A 102 -5.60 10.86 1.73
C ILE A 102 -6.25 9.70 2.46
N ALA A 103 -5.77 9.40 3.68
CA ALA A 103 -6.34 8.39 4.55
C ALA A 103 -6.40 8.86 6.00
N THR A 104 -7.40 8.39 6.72
CA THR A 104 -7.53 8.55 8.18
C THR A 104 -8.11 7.26 8.76
N GLY A 105 -8.06 7.11 10.07
CA GLY A 105 -8.89 6.11 10.74
C GLY A 105 -10.38 6.31 10.42
N LYS A 106 -11.24 5.51 11.04
CA LYS A 106 -12.70 5.60 10.84
C LYS A 106 -13.22 7.00 11.19
N ILE A 107 -13.92 7.62 10.25
CA ILE A 107 -14.52 8.96 10.37
C ILE A 107 -15.90 8.99 9.70
N ASP A 108 -16.67 10.04 9.96
CA ASP A 108 -17.92 10.30 9.25
C ASP A 108 -17.67 10.66 7.78
N ARG A 109 -18.55 10.21 6.92
CA ARG A 109 -18.46 10.49 5.47
C ARG A 109 -18.52 11.99 5.20
N GLY A 110 -17.63 12.49 4.34
CA GLY A 110 -17.55 13.88 3.95
C GLY A 110 -16.85 14.80 4.97
N LEU A 111 -16.31 14.24 6.05
CA LEU A 111 -15.53 14.99 7.03
C LEU A 111 -14.17 15.40 6.43
N ILE A 112 -13.52 14.48 5.75
CA ILE A 112 -12.24 14.64 5.06
C ILE A 112 -12.45 14.40 3.57
N ASP A 113 -11.82 15.21 2.74
CA ASP A 113 -11.99 15.13 1.30
C ASP A 113 -10.79 15.69 0.53
N LEU A 114 -10.35 15.03 -0.54
CA LEU A 114 -9.27 15.49 -1.41
C LEU A 114 -9.57 16.85 -2.08
N ASP A 115 -10.85 17.23 -2.20
CA ASP A 115 -11.27 18.51 -2.79
C ASP A 115 -11.30 19.65 -1.77
N TYR A 116 -11.10 19.37 -0.49
CA TYR A 116 -10.96 20.39 0.53
C TYR A 116 -9.52 20.91 0.60
N SER A 117 -9.36 22.18 1.05
CA SER A 117 -8.03 22.65 1.40
C SER A 117 -7.44 21.81 2.54
N LEU A 118 -6.10 21.75 2.60
CA LEU A 118 -5.41 21.06 3.68
C LEU A 118 -5.84 21.60 5.05
N GLU A 119 -5.91 22.93 5.20
CA GLU A 119 -6.38 23.57 6.41
C GLU A 119 -7.79 23.12 6.83
N LYS A 120 -8.73 23.01 5.86
CA LYS A 120 -10.10 22.53 6.14
C LYS A 120 -10.09 21.09 6.62
N ASN A 121 -9.34 20.20 5.97
CA ASN A 121 -9.20 18.81 6.39
C ASN A 121 -8.64 18.71 7.82
N ILE A 122 -7.57 19.43 8.12
CA ILE A 122 -6.95 19.44 9.45
C ILE A 122 -7.92 19.96 10.52
N LYS A 123 -8.63 21.06 10.26
CA LYS A 123 -9.61 21.62 11.20
C LYS A 123 -10.78 20.67 11.44
N ASN A 124 -11.27 20.02 10.40
CA ASN A 124 -12.34 19.04 10.51
C ASN A 124 -11.88 17.83 11.35
N LEU A 125 -10.68 17.30 11.09
CA LEU A 125 -10.14 16.18 11.82
C LEU A 125 -9.89 16.50 13.30
N SER A 126 -9.33 17.68 13.57
CA SER A 126 -9.12 18.21 14.93
C SER A 126 -10.43 18.27 15.72
N LYS A 127 -11.48 18.85 15.11
CA LYS A 127 -12.80 18.94 15.72
C LYS A 127 -13.42 17.56 15.97
N PHE A 128 -13.36 16.67 14.98
CA PHE A 128 -13.91 15.31 15.08
C PHE A 128 -13.24 14.49 16.18
N LYS A 129 -11.91 14.55 16.25
CA LYS A 129 -11.13 13.85 17.28
C LYS A 129 -11.13 14.54 18.64
N ASN A 130 -11.70 15.74 18.73
CA ASN A 130 -11.60 16.61 19.92
C ASN A 130 -10.14 16.77 20.37
N LYS A 131 -9.24 17.02 19.43
CA LYS A 131 -7.79 17.06 19.62
C LYS A 131 -7.26 18.39 19.04
N ASP A 132 -6.44 19.12 19.81
CA ASP A 132 -5.81 20.33 19.30
C ASP A 132 -5.02 20.04 18.02
N ILE A 133 -5.00 21.00 17.08
CA ILE A 133 -4.29 20.85 15.81
C ILE A 133 -2.81 20.53 16.03
N SER A 134 -2.18 21.13 17.01
CA SER A 134 -0.77 20.93 17.35
C SER A 134 -0.48 19.51 17.91
N LEU A 135 -1.49 18.77 18.26
CA LEU A 135 -1.39 17.39 18.72
C LEU A 135 -1.71 16.38 17.61
N LEU A 136 -2.28 16.83 16.48
CA LEU A 136 -2.49 15.95 15.33
C LEU A 136 -1.14 15.60 14.69
N THR A 137 -1.05 14.38 14.19
CA THR A 137 0.13 13.90 13.44
C THR A 137 -0.28 13.50 12.02
N VAL A 138 0.39 14.07 11.04
CA VAL A 138 0.23 13.76 9.62
C VAL A 138 1.46 13.01 9.13
N CYS A 139 1.25 11.81 8.56
CA CYS A 139 2.29 11.04 7.89
C CYS A 139 2.33 11.41 6.40
N ILE A 140 3.51 11.68 5.87
CA ILE A 140 3.74 12.06 4.47
C ILE A 140 5.13 11.63 4.03
N LEU A 141 5.27 11.25 2.75
CA LEU A 141 6.57 10.95 2.16
C LEU A 141 7.45 12.21 2.04
N ASP A 142 8.70 12.09 2.45
CA ASP A 142 9.73 13.12 2.25
C ASP A 142 10.19 13.11 0.78
N ARG A 143 9.48 13.83 -0.04
CA ARG A 143 9.75 13.97 -1.48
C ARG A 143 9.65 15.45 -1.90
N PRO A 144 10.46 15.91 -2.87
CA PRO A 144 10.41 17.31 -3.33
C PRO A 144 9.01 17.78 -3.76
N ARG A 145 8.21 16.86 -4.34
CA ARG A 145 6.81 17.13 -4.75
C ARG A 145 5.89 17.47 -3.58
N HIS A 146 6.23 17.07 -2.36
CA HIS A 146 5.43 17.34 -1.15
C HIS A 146 5.85 18.60 -0.40
N LYS A 147 6.89 19.30 -0.85
CA LYS A 147 7.44 20.47 -0.13
C LYS A 147 6.35 21.47 0.25
N LYS A 148 5.46 21.83 -0.68
CA LYS A 148 4.39 22.80 -0.41
C LYS A 148 3.43 22.32 0.68
N ILE A 149 3.06 21.05 0.66
CA ILE A 149 2.16 20.42 1.63
C ILE A 149 2.84 20.39 3.01
N ILE A 150 4.11 20.02 3.05
CA ILE A 150 4.91 19.99 4.29
C ILE A 150 5.04 21.39 4.89
N ASP A 151 5.30 22.41 4.08
CA ASP A 151 5.41 23.79 4.55
C ASP A 151 4.05 24.29 5.10
N GLU A 152 2.92 23.98 4.42
CA GLU A 152 1.58 24.32 4.91
C GLU A 152 1.23 23.59 6.23
N LEU A 153 1.61 22.31 6.38
CA LEU A 153 1.44 21.59 7.65
C LEU A 153 2.23 22.21 8.80
N LYS A 154 3.45 22.71 8.53
CA LYS A 154 4.25 23.44 9.52
C LYS A 154 3.59 24.75 9.94
N ASP A 155 3.05 25.51 8.97
CA ASP A 155 2.34 26.76 9.24
C ASP A 155 1.09 26.51 10.09
N LEU A 156 0.40 25.39 9.89
CA LEU A 156 -0.72 24.94 10.70
C LEU A 156 -0.30 24.39 12.07
N LYS A 157 1.00 24.22 12.32
CA LYS A 157 1.59 23.66 13.55
C LYS A 157 1.16 22.21 13.82
N VAL A 158 0.95 21.44 12.78
CA VAL A 158 0.66 20.00 12.85
C VAL A 158 1.98 19.24 13.04
N ASN A 159 1.97 18.17 13.84
CA ASN A 159 3.11 17.26 13.89
C ASN A 159 3.22 16.50 12.57
N ILE A 160 4.44 16.36 12.05
CA ILE A 160 4.69 15.72 10.77
C ILE A 160 5.56 14.49 11.00
N LYS A 161 5.05 13.32 10.60
CA LYS A 161 5.82 12.08 10.50
C LYS A 161 6.31 11.93 9.06
N LEU A 162 7.58 12.29 8.82
CA LEU A 162 8.20 12.10 7.50
C LEU A 162 8.67 10.66 7.35
N ILE A 163 8.31 10.03 6.24
CA ILE A 163 8.82 8.72 5.83
C ILE A 163 9.53 8.85 4.50
N THR A 164 10.62 8.13 4.32
CA THR A 164 11.43 8.24 3.09
C THR A 164 10.99 7.28 2.00
N ASP A 165 10.17 6.27 2.33
CA ASP A 165 9.60 5.29 1.41
C ASP A 165 8.40 4.59 2.07
N GLY A 166 7.66 3.72 1.35
CA GLY A 166 6.63 2.87 1.94
C GLY A 166 5.24 3.54 2.05
N ASP A 167 4.57 3.72 0.92
CA ASP A 167 3.21 4.29 0.86
C ASP A 167 2.18 3.44 1.60
N VAL A 168 2.25 2.11 1.45
CA VAL A 168 1.30 1.17 2.08
C VAL A 168 1.49 1.16 3.59
N LEU A 169 2.74 1.06 4.05
CA LEU A 169 3.06 1.13 5.48
C LEU A 169 2.67 2.49 6.07
N GLY A 170 2.94 3.58 5.34
CA GLY A 170 2.55 4.94 5.73
C GLY A 170 1.04 5.10 5.92
N ALA A 171 0.25 4.51 5.02
CA ALA A 171 -1.21 4.48 5.13
C ALA A 171 -1.68 3.61 6.31
N LEU A 172 -1.05 2.46 6.55
CA LEU A 172 -1.40 1.59 7.68
C LEU A 172 -1.27 2.27 9.05
N PHE A 173 -0.43 3.28 9.20
CA PHE A 173 -0.34 3.99 10.49
C PHE A 173 -1.65 4.63 10.95
N VAL A 174 -2.61 4.92 10.06
CA VAL A 174 -3.90 5.49 10.48
C VAL A 174 -4.88 4.46 11.00
N SER A 175 -4.61 3.16 10.82
CA SER A 175 -5.53 2.08 11.17
C SER A 175 -5.66 1.83 12.68
N ASP A 176 -4.63 2.17 13.46
CA ASP A 176 -4.58 1.92 14.89
C ASP A 176 -4.01 3.15 15.63
N PRO A 177 -4.70 3.68 16.66
CA PRO A 177 -4.22 4.81 17.46
C PRO A 177 -2.83 4.62 18.09
N LYS A 178 -2.38 3.37 18.29
CA LYS A 178 -1.05 3.08 18.84
C LYS A 178 0.10 3.64 18.02
N TYR A 179 -0.10 3.86 16.70
CA TYR A 179 0.90 4.42 15.80
C TYR A 179 0.99 5.95 15.87
N ASN A 180 0.08 6.60 16.61
CA ASN A 180 0.03 8.05 16.78
C ASN A 180 0.03 8.86 15.47
N VAL A 181 -0.61 8.33 14.43
CA VAL A 181 -0.84 9.02 13.14
C VAL A 181 -2.32 9.24 12.95
N ASP A 182 -2.72 10.48 12.73
CA ASP A 182 -4.12 10.86 12.58
C ASP A 182 -4.56 10.92 11.11
N MET A 183 -3.61 11.19 10.19
CA MET A 183 -3.84 11.30 8.75
C MET A 183 -2.57 10.86 8.00
N PHE A 184 -2.75 10.14 6.90
CA PHE A 184 -1.76 9.94 5.86
C PHE A 184 -2.20 10.72 4.62
N LEU A 185 -1.29 11.41 3.96
CA LEU A 185 -1.58 12.10 2.71
C LEU A 185 -0.34 12.26 1.85
N GLY A 186 -0.56 12.43 0.56
CA GLY A 186 0.51 12.71 -0.39
C GLY A 186 0.30 12.07 -1.74
N ILE A 187 1.29 12.29 -2.60
CA ILE A 187 1.34 11.76 -3.96
C ILE A 187 2.35 10.61 -3.99
N GLY A 188 1.90 9.44 -4.39
CA GLY A 188 2.71 8.24 -4.57
C GLY A 188 2.13 7.39 -5.69
N GLY A 189 2.62 6.19 -5.93
CA GLY A 189 2.14 5.33 -7.00
C GLY A 189 0.66 4.97 -6.88
N GLY A 190 -0.02 4.86 -8.01
CA GLY A 190 -1.39 4.41 -8.10
C GLY A 190 -1.56 2.95 -7.68
N PRO A 191 -0.68 2.03 -8.13
CA PRO A 191 -0.63 0.64 -7.67
C PRO A 191 -0.57 0.50 -6.15
N GLU A 192 0.34 1.23 -5.48
CA GLU A 192 0.44 1.25 -4.02
C GLU A 192 -0.81 1.82 -3.36
N GLY A 193 -1.54 2.70 -4.07
CA GLY A 193 -2.84 3.20 -3.61
C GLY A 193 -3.91 2.11 -3.50
N VAL A 194 -3.91 1.13 -4.40
CA VAL A 194 -4.82 -0.03 -4.31
C VAL A 194 -4.44 -0.95 -3.16
N LEU A 195 -3.15 -1.21 -2.96
CA LEU A 195 -2.65 -1.98 -1.83
C LEU A 195 -2.96 -1.28 -0.49
N ALA A 196 -2.74 0.04 -0.41
CA ALA A 196 -3.07 0.83 0.79
C ALA A 196 -4.58 0.81 1.10
N ALA A 197 -5.44 0.96 0.08
CA ALA A 197 -6.88 0.85 0.26
C ALA A 197 -7.28 -0.55 0.75
N SER A 198 -6.67 -1.61 0.19
CA SER A 198 -6.92 -3.00 0.61
C SER A 198 -6.49 -3.24 2.07
N ALA A 199 -5.35 -2.67 2.47
CA ALA A 199 -4.88 -2.74 3.85
C ALA A 199 -5.83 -2.08 4.85
N LEU A 200 -6.47 -0.97 4.44
CA LEU A 200 -7.33 -0.15 5.28
C LEU A 200 -8.79 -0.61 5.33
N ASP A 201 -9.23 -1.42 4.34
CA ASP A 201 -10.63 -1.82 4.20
C ASP A 201 -11.16 -2.59 5.42
N ALA A 202 -10.37 -3.49 5.98
CA ALA A 202 -10.77 -4.28 7.16
C ALA A 202 -10.90 -3.44 8.45
N TYR A 203 -10.35 -2.24 8.48
CA TYR A 203 -10.40 -1.32 9.63
C TYR A 203 -11.51 -0.27 9.52
N ASP A 204 -12.35 -0.33 8.49
CA ASP A 204 -13.34 0.72 8.19
C ASP A 204 -12.70 2.13 8.09
N CYS A 205 -11.46 2.23 7.68
CA CYS A 205 -10.75 3.49 7.53
C CYS A 205 -11.33 4.31 6.37
N HIS A 206 -11.11 5.62 6.42
CA HIS A 206 -11.35 6.50 5.29
C HIS A 206 -10.14 6.51 4.36
N PHE A 207 -10.38 6.35 3.06
CA PHE A 207 -9.38 6.51 2.02
C PHE A 207 -9.99 7.13 0.78
N GLN A 208 -9.31 8.10 0.21
CA GLN A 208 -9.62 8.65 -1.11
C GLN A 208 -8.35 8.71 -1.96
N GLY A 209 -8.49 8.40 -3.25
CA GLY A 209 -7.42 8.50 -4.23
C GLY A 209 -7.88 9.21 -5.51
N ARG A 210 -7.00 9.99 -6.12
CA ARG A 210 -7.19 10.58 -7.44
C ARG A 210 -5.92 10.38 -8.27
N PHE A 211 -6.03 9.71 -9.42
CA PHE A 211 -4.91 9.52 -10.32
C PHE A 211 -4.44 10.84 -10.91
N ILE A 212 -3.14 10.93 -11.19
CA ILE A 212 -2.49 12.07 -11.81
C ILE A 212 -1.93 11.58 -13.15
N PHE A 213 -2.31 12.27 -14.22
CA PHE A 213 -1.90 11.92 -15.58
C PHE A 213 -1.04 13.07 -16.13
N ASP A 214 0.25 12.82 -16.24
CA ASP A 214 1.23 13.85 -16.61
C ASP A 214 1.49 13.94 -18.13
N ASN A 215 1.05 12.94 -18.89
CA ASN A 215 1.30 12.86 -20.33
C ASN A 215 0.22 12.07 -21.07
N GLU A 216 0.22 12.16 -22.41
CA GLU A 216 -0.75 11.51 -23.29
C GLU A 216 -0.68 9.96 -23.25
N LYS A 217 0.47 9.39 -22.91
CA LYS A 217 0.62 7.93 -22.76
C LYS A 217 -0.20 7.46 -21.58
N ASP A 218 -0.03 8.08 -20.42
CA ASP A 218 -0.76 7.75 -19.19
C ASP A 218 -2.28 7.87 -19.41
N ILE A 219 -2.72 8.93 -20.11
CA ILE A 219 -4.14 9.13 -20.45
C ILE A 219 -4.65 8.02 -21.35
N THR A 220 -3.87 7.60 -22.31
CA THR A 220 -4.25 6.52 -23.24
C THR A 220 -4.35 5.19 -22.52
N GLU A 221 -3.38 4.86 -21.69
CA GLU A 221 -3.38 3.64 -20.88
C GLU A 221 -4.55 3.63 -19.90
N ALA A 222 -4.85 4.75 -19.24
CA ALA A 222 -6.00 4.89 -18.37
C ALA A 222 -7.33 4.60 -19.08
N LYS A 223 -7.50 5.14 -20.29
CA LYS A 223 -8.71 4.89 -21.10
C LYS A 223 -8.84 3.42 -21.53
N LEU A 224 -7.73 2.75 -21.85
CA LEU A 224 -7.73 1.33 -22.20
C LEU A 224 -8.21 0.43 -21.07
N ILE A 225 -7.96 0.82 -19.82
CA ILE A 225 -8.45 0.08 -18.63
C ILE A 225 -9.78 0.60 -18.10
N GLY A 226 -10.44 1.51 -18.84
CA GLY A 226 -11.81 1.97 -18.56
C GLY A 226 -11.92 3.23 -17.70
N ILE A 227 -10.83 3.94 -17.43
CA ILE A 227 -10.85 5.23 -16.75
C ILE A 227 -11.18 6.33 -17.75
N ASN A 228 -12.45 6.75 -17.81
CA ASN A 228 -12.93 7.78 -18.73
C ASN A 228 -12.94 9.18 -18.11
N ASP A 229 -13.19 9.29 -16.80
CA ASP A 229 -13.11 10.55 -16.06
C ASP A 229 -11.72 10.64 -15.39
N LEU A 230 -10.83 11.40 -16.01
CA LEU A 230 -9.44 11.58 -15.55
C LEU A 230 -9.33 12.37 -14.24
N ASN A 231 -10.39 13.08 -13.85
CA ASN A 231 -10.43 13.86 -12.61
C ASN A 231 -11.18 13.14 -11.49
N LYS A 232 -11.66 11.93 -11.76
CA LYS A 232 -12.44 11.18 -10.79
C LYS A 232 -11.65 10.96 -9.50
N LYS A 233 -12.30 11.27 -8.38
CA LYS A 233 -11.89 10.88 -7.04
C LYS A 233 -12.54 9.54 -6.72
N TYR A 234 -11.75 8.59 -6.27
CA TYR A 234 -12.19 7.26 -5.89
C TYR A 234 -12.23 7.14 -4.37
N GLU A 235 -13.34 6.64 -3.86
CA GLU A 235 -13.49 6.25 -2.45
C GLU A 235 -12.91 4.85 -2.24
N LEU A 236 -12.61 4.48 -0.98
CA LEU A 236 -12.07 3.16 -0.64
C LEU A 236 -12.89 2.02 -1.27
N ASN A 237 -14.22 2.06 -1.13
CA ASN A 237 -15.13 1.03 -1.65
C ASN A 237 -15.29 1.01 -3.17
N GLU A 238 -14.73 1.97 -3.89
CA GLU A 238 -14.63 1.95 -5.35
C GLU A 238 -13.31 1.31 -5.80
N ILE A 239 -12.28 1.36 -4.94
CA ILE A 239 -10.96 0.76 -5.16
C ILE A 239 -10.98 -0.71 -4.74
N VAL A 240 -11.59 -1.01 -3.59
CA VAL A 240 -11.80 -2.37 -3.08
C VAL A 240 -13.29 -2.61 -2.96
N LYS A 241 -13.81 -3.46 -3.82
CA LYS A 241 -15.24 -3.83 -3.87
C LYS A 241 -15.44 -5.18 -3.19
N GLY A 242 -16.38 -5.27 -2.26
CA GLY A 242 -16.65 -6.52 -1.55
C GLY A 242 -15.53 -6.92 -0.59
N ASP A 243 -15.36 -8.22 -0.38
CA ASP A 243 -14.35 -8.76 0.52
C ASP A 243 -12.99 -8.89 -0.15
N SER A 244 -11.96 -8.57 0.60
CA SER A 244 -10.57 -8.81 0.22
C SER A 244 -9.76 -9.30 1.42
N ILE A 245 -8.73 -10.08 1.15
CA ILE A 245 -7.69 -10.43 2.11
C ILE A 245 -6.47 -9.59 1.78
N PHE A 246 -5.90 -8.93 2.77
CA PHE A 246 -4.61 -8.26 2.65
C PHE A 246 -3.61 -8.91 3.59
N CYS A 247 -2.40 -9.17 3.09
CA CYS A 247 -1.29 -9.68 3.87
C CYS A 247 -0.07 -8.77 3.69
N ALA A 248 0.59 -8.44 4.79
CA ALA A 248 1.87 -7.75 4.81
C ALA A 248 2.85 -8.49 5.70
N SER A 249 4.01 -8.88 5.17
CA SER A 249 5.08 -9.53 5.92
C SER A 249 6.26 -8.58 6.09
N GLY A 250 6.78 -8.47 7.32
CA GLY A 250 7.95 -7.65 7.61
C GLY A 250 9.21 -8.22 6.96
N ILE A 251 9.88 -7.41 6.13
CA ILE A 251 11.23 -7.72 5.61
C ILE A 251 12.27 -7.10 6.54
N THR A 252 12.15 -5.80 6.80
CA THR A 252 12.91 -5.11 7.84
C THR A 252 11.96 -4.62 8.92
N SER A 253 12.42 -4.58 10.18
CA SER A 253 11.53 -4.20 11.30
C SER A 253 10.99 -2.78 11.16
N SER A 254 9.73 -2.59 11.56
CA SER A 254 9.04 -1.32 11.57
C SER A 254 8.21 -1.15 12.84
N GLU A 255 7.47 -0.03 12.93
CA GLU A 255 6.51 0.17 14.02
C GLU A 255 5.26 -0.74 13.87
N VAL A 256 5.02 -1.31 12.70
CA VAL A 256 3.84 -2.15 12.41
C VAL A 256 4.19 -3.62 12.51
N LEU A 257 5.33 -4.05 11.95
CA LEU A 257 5.75 -5.43 11.83
C LEU A 257 7.23 -5.60 12.16
N ASN A 258 7.57 -6.65 12.87
CA ASN A 258 8.96 -7.07 12.99
C ASN A 258 9.44 -7.66 11.66
N GLY A 259 10.67 -7.33 11.29
CA GLY A 259 11.33 -7.89 10.12
C GLY A 259 11.77 -9.34 10.35
N ILE A 260 12.38 -9.91 9.32
CA ILE A 260 12.92 -11.27 9.38
C ILE A 260 14.08 -11.32 10.38
N SER A 261 14.01 -12.26 11.32
CA SER A 261 15.08 -12.60 12.28
C SER A 261 15.42 -14.08 12.18
N ILE A 262 16.59 -14.44 12.71
CA ILE A 262 17.02 -15.84 12.83
C ILE A 262 17.06 -16.19 14.31
N GLU A 263 16.24 -17.14 14.71
CA GLU A 263 16.14 -17.62 16.11
C GLU A 263 16.31 -19.13 16.13
N SER A 264 17.38 -19.62 16.83
CA SER A 264 17.64 -21.05 16.98
C SER A 264 17.55 -21.85 15.68
N ASP A 265 18.25 -21.38 14.62
CA ASP A 265 18.28 -21.97 13.28
C ASP A 265 16.91 -21.97 12.54
N LYS A 266 16.07 -21.00 12.84
CA LYS A 266 14.81 -20.80 12.16
C LYS A 266 14.64 -19.35 11.75
N PHE A 267 14.08 -19.11 10.57
CA PHE A 267 13.61 -17.79 10.20
C PHE A 267 12.29 -17.51 10.90
N VAL A 268 12.20 -16.35 11.54
CA VAL A 268 11.00 -15.84 12.17
C VAL A 268 10.58 -14.57 11.42
N SER A 269 9.32 -14.49 11.02
CA SER A 269 8.74 -13.33 10.34
C SER A 269 7.39 -13.00 10.98
N GLU A 270 7.09 -11.72 11.08
CA GLU A 270 5.77 -11.25 11.50
C GLU A 270 4.96 -10.87 10.26
N THR A 271 3.72 -11.35 10.20
CA THR A 271 2.79 -11.09 9.11
C THR A 271 1.48 -10.54 9.67
N LEU A 272 1.05 -9.41 9.13
CA LEU A 272 -0.30 -8.87 9.32
C LEU A 272 -1.21 -9.46 8.24
N VAL A 273 -2.29 -10.08 8.66
CA VAL A 273 -3.36 -10.51 7.75
C VAL A 273 -4.64 -9.78 8.14
N THR A 274 -5.29 -9.16 7.18
CA THR A 274 -6.57 -8.48 7.39
C THR A 274 -7.63 -9.01 6.43
N HIS A 275 -8.87 -9.07 6.92
CA HIS A 275 -10.03 -9.47 6.12
C HIS A 275 -11.28 -8.77 6.69
N LYS A 276 -12.06 -8.12 5.84
CA LYS A 276 -13.17 -7.26 6.27
C LYS A 276 -14.25 -8.01 7.06
N SER A 277 -14.60 -9.21 6.64
CA SER A 277 -15.64 -10.02 7.28
C SER A 277 -15.15 -10.86 8.47
N SER A 278 -13.85 -10.84 8.78
CA SER A 278 -13.28 -11.55 9.91
C SER A 278 -12.41 -10.63 10.78
N THR A 279 -12.13 -11.08 11.99
CA THR A 279 -11.26 -10.34 12.90
C THR A 279 -9.85 -10.27 12.34
N VAL A 280 -9.25 -9.09 12.35
CA VAL A 280 -7.82 -8.89 12.05
C VAL A 280 -6.98 -9.78 12.94
N SER A 281 -6.08 -10.56 12.37
CA SER A 281 -5.19 -11.43 13.11
C SER A 281 -3.73 -11.17 12.77
N TYR A 282 -2.87 -11.10 13.79
CA TYR A 282 -1.44 -11.16 13.63
C TYR A 282 -1.00 -12.62 13.71
N THR A 283 -0.15 -13.05 12.78
CA THR A 283 0.39 -14.41 12.78
C THR A 283 1.92 -14.36 12.77
N HIS A 284 2.54 -14.99 13.74
CA HIS A 284 3.97 -15.30 13.70
C HIS A 284 4.17 -16.57 12.89
N LEU A 285 4.92 -16.46 11.79
CA LEU A 285 5.35 -17.60 11.00
C LEU A 285 6.80 -17.95 11.36
N THR A 286 7.01 -19.18 11.78
CA THR A 286 8.36 -19.74 12.00
C THR A 286 8.61 -20.76 10.91
N LEU A 287 9.55 -20.48 10.03
CA LEU A 287 9.96 -21.40 8.96
C LEU A 287 11.28 -22.06 9.34
N PRO A 288 11.42 -23.40 9.16
CA PRO A 288 12.73 -24.05 9.32
C PRO A 288 13.70 -23.47 8.29
N THR A 289 14.98 -23.28 8.70
CA THR A 289 16.06 -23.07 7.75
C THR A 289 16.20 -24.38 6.96
N THR A 290 15.95 -24.36 5.67
CA THR A 290 16.36 -25.47 4.81
C THR A 290 17.84 -25.28 4.49
N ASP A 291 18.63 -26.32 4.79
CA ASP A 291 20.05 -26.44 4.39
C ASP A 291 20.21 -26.35 2.87
#